data_345e53ec99d637f2636fb2779fc12373
#
_entry.id   345e53ec99d637f2636fb2779fc12373
#
_cell.length_a   1.000
_cell.length_b   1.000
_cell.length_c   1.000
_cell.angle_alpha   90.00
_cell.angle_beta   90.00
_cell.angle_gamma   90.00
#
_symmetry.space_group_name_H-M   'P 1'
#
loop_
_entity.id
_entity.type
_entity.pdbx_description
1 polymer ?
#
loop_
_entity_poly.entity_id
_entity_poly.type
_entity_poly.pdbx_seq_one_letter_code
_entity_poly.pdbx_strand_id
1 'polypeptide(L)'
;AAAEGGEAPRSVPLRAAELGLLECRVCFERYGPGGRRRPRNLPCGHVLCRGCVEALGGPERRRLECPFCRRPCGLGETSDCLPLLQLLELLGPGGRGPSVLGGAAGGAAPPRLRLSLGGWGSLLNPTGVAACRASGRLAVVHDGKKRVHVFGPSGSCLQRFGERGDAGNDVKYPLGVAVTADGHVVVADGGDRSVKAFDFDGRGTLAVREGFCLPWGLGATPECDVMVTDAEAGALYRLTADFGKGRLKKCQLVRSKLSSPRGVAVCPSSGAVVVIEHLKTKGPGGCSTRMKIFSADMTLIGQMDSFGLNLVFPSKIYTTAVAFDKEGCIVVTDVCSQAVICLGKPEEFPVFTPLVSHGLSYPVGLTYTANNSLVVLDSGDHSVKIYSSA
;
A
#
# COMPACT_ATOMS: atom_id res chain seq x y z
N ALA A 1 -7.48 -13.33 -52.21
CA ALA A 1 -8.23 -12.31 -51.49
C ALA A 1 -8.96 -12.98 -50.33
N ALA A 2 -8.41 -12.95 -49.16
CA ALA A 2 -9.07 -13.35 -47.92
C ALA A 2 -8.95 -12.13 -46.96
N ALA A 3 -10.10 -11.63 -46.52
CA ALA A 3 -10.23 -10.54 -45.60
C ALA A 3 -9.97 -11.06 -44.16
N GLU A 4 -8.98 -10.52 -43.50
CA GLU A 4 -8.74 -10.76 -42.08
C GLU A 4 -9.69 -9.88 -41.27
N GLY A 5 -10.62 -10.53 -40.54
CA GLY A 5 -11.53 -9.91 -39.63
C GLY A 5 -10.77 -9.51 -38.34
N GLY A 6 -10.61 -8.22 -38.13
CA GLY A 6 -10.10 -7.69 -36.86
C GLY A 6 -11.10 -7.90 -35.72
N GLU A 7 -10.73 -8.70 -34.75
CA GLU A 7 -11.49 -8.93 -33.52
C GLU A 7 -11.47 -7.66 -32.66
N ALA A 8 -12.63 -7.07 -32.38
CA ALA A 8 -12.76 -5.91 -31.51
C ALA A 8 -12.33 -6.28 -30.07
N PRO A 9 -11.68 -5.39 -29.30
CA PRO A 9 -11.22 -5.68 -27.97
C PRO A 9 -12.42 -6.01 -27.06
N ARG A 10 -12.39 -7.20 -26.44
CA ARG A 10 -13.40 -7.66 -25.49
C ARG A 10 -13.40 -6.75 -24.27
N SER A 11 -14.52 -6.08 -24.02
CA SER A 11 -14.74 -5.31 -22.80
C SER A 11 -14.65 -6.24 -21.60
N VAL A 12 -13.78 -5.90 -20.62
CA VAL A 12 -13.68 -6.62 -19.34
C VAL A 12 -15.01 -6.45 -18.60
N PRO A 13 -15.70 -7.54 -18.22
CA PRO A 13 -16.97 -7.41 -17.51
C PRO A 13 -16.73 -6.84 -16.10
N LEU A 14 -17.36 -5.70 -15.80
CA LEU A 14 -17.41 -5.11 -14.46
C LEU A 14 -18.02 -6.12 -13.47
N ARG A 15 -17.41 -6.29 -12.29
CA ARG A 15 -17.96 -7.17 -11.25
C ARG A 15 -19.30 -6.64 -10.75
N ALA A 16 -20.19 -7.50 -10.26
CA ALA A 16 -21.53 -7.15 -9.78
C ALA A 16 -21.53 -6.04 -8.70
N ALA A 17 -20.48 -5.95 -7.87
CA ALA A 17 -20.30 -4.90 -6.88
C ALA A 17 -19.99 -3.52 -7.51
N GLU A 18 -19.34 -3.49 -8.67
CA GLU A 18 -19.01 -2.26 -9.40
C GLU A 18 -20.26 -1.72 -10.14
N LEU A 19 -21.15 -2.60 -10.57
CA LEU A 19 -22.42 -2.22 -11.20
C LEU A 19 -23.34 -1.51 -10.21
N GLY A 20 -23.37 -1.91 -8.94
CA GLY A 20 -24.20 -1.30 -7.90
C GLY A 20 -23.86 0.16 -7.59
N LEU A 21 -22.64 0.63 -7.92
CA LEU A 21 -22.23 2.04 -7.76
C LEU A 21 -22.71 2.93 -8.89
N LEU A 22 -22.98 2.34 -10.05
CA LEU A 22 -23.45 3.04 -11.24
C LEU A 22 -24.97 3.04 -11.36
N GLU A 23 -25.67 2.60 -10.30
CA GLU A 23 -27.12 2.50 -10.24
C GLU A 23 -27.74 3.39 -9.18
N CYS A 24 -28.87 3.97 -9.48
CA CYS A 24 -29.65 4.72 -8.51
C CYS A 24 -30.30 3.75 -7.53
N ARG A 25 -29.96 3.84 -6.24
CA ARG A 25 -30.46 2.95 -5.18
C ARG A 25 -31.97 3.11 -4.86
N VAL A 26 -32.67 3.98 -5.58
CA VAL A 26 -34.13 4.17 -5.45
C VAL A 26 -34.89 3.48 -6.56
N CYS A 27 -34.47 3.64 -7.82
CA CYS A 27 -35.14 3.00 -8.97
C CYS A 27 -34.34 1.82 -9.54
N PHE A 28 -33.14 1.58 -9.03
CA PHE A 28 -32.20 0.54 -9.50
C PHE A 28 -31.82 0.66 -10.99
N GLU A 29 -32.11 1.80 -11.61
CA GLU A 29 -31.66 2.07 -12.96
C GLU A 29 -30.22 2.60 -12.98
N ARG A 30 -29.47 2.22 -14.00
CA ARG A 30 -28.10 2.68 -14.20
C ARG A 30 -28.08 4.18 -14.50
N TYR A 31 -27.17 4.90 -13.87
CA TYR A 31 -26.93 6.31 -14.17
C TYR A 31 -26.51 6.51 -15.63
N GLY A 32 -26.85 7.67 -16.17
CA GLY A 32 -26.50 8.07 -17.53
C GLY A 32 -26.04 9.53 -17.59
N PRO A 33 -25.37 9.96 -18.68
CA PRO A 33 -24.81 11.30 -18.79
C PRO A 33 -25.87 12.40 -18.91
N GLY A 34 -27.12 12.05 -19.25
CA GLY A 34 -28.18 13.02 -19.46
C GLY A 34 -29.56 12.53 -19.08
N GLY A 35 -30.58 13.40 -19.22
CA GLY A 35 -31.99 13.10 -19.00
C GLY A 35 -32.31 12.72 -17.55
N ARG A 36 -33.32 11.84 -17.39
CA ARG A 36 -33.80 11.42 -16.04
C ARG A 36 -32.81 10.54 -15.31
N ARG A 37 -31.82 9.94 -15.98
CA ARG A 37 -30.81 9.08 -15.38
C ARG A 37 -29.58 9.85 -14.89
N ARG A 38 -29.53 11.17 -15.09
CA ARG A 38 -28.41 12.01 -14.66
C ARG A 38 -28.23 11.98 -13.14
N PRO A 39 -27.03 11.65 -12.60
CA PRO A 39 -26.81 11.58 -11.15
C PRO A 39 -26.82 12.98 -10.51
N ARG A 40 -27.55 13.12 -9.41
CA ARG A 40 -27.70 14.36 -8.64
C ARG A 40 -27.27 14.15 -7.20
N ASN A 41 -26.41 15.04 -6.69
CA ASN A 41 -26.07 15.13 -5.26
C ASN A 41 -27.19 15.82 -4.52
N LEU A 42 -27.60 15.24 -3.41
CA LEU A 42 -28.39 15.93 -2.38
C LEU A 42 -27.44 16.66 -1.42
N PRO A 43 -27.88 17.74 -0.72
CA PRO A 43 -27.06 18.45 0.26
C PRO A 43 -26.54 17.58 1.42
N CYS A 44 -27.15 16.43 1.64
CA CYS A 44 -26.72 15.43 2.63
C CYS A 44 -25.60 14.49 2.10
N GLY A 45 -25.16 14.65 0.85
CA GLY A 45 -24.13 13.81 0.21
C GLY A 45 -24.65 12.54 -0.46
N HIS A 46 -25.93 12.17 -0.33
CA HIS A 46 -26.49 11.04 -1.04
C HIS A 46 -26.77 11.39 -2.51
N VAL A 47 -26.61 10.39 -3.40
CA VAL A 47 -26.81 10.55 -4.85
C VAL A 47 -28.03 9.79 -5.31
N LEU A 48 -28.89 10.46 -6.08
CA LEU A 48 -30.05 9.89 -6.76
C LEU A 48 -30.02 10.25 -8.24
N CYS A 49 -30.73 9.51 -9.09
CA CYS A 49 -30.94 9.98 -10.43
C CYS A 49 -31.94 11.16 -10.45
N ARG A 50 -31.83 12.02 -11.46
CA ARG A 50 -32.68 13.20 -11.61
C ARG A 50 -34.17 12.83 -11.60
N GLY A 51 -34.56 11.72 -12.24
CA GLY A 51 -35.92 11.23 -12.23
C GLY A 51 -36.47 10.91 -10.85
N CYS A 52 -35.64 10.31 -9.96
CA CYS A 52 -36.03 10.06 -8.56
C CYS A 52 -36.10 11.33 -7.74
N VAL A 53 -35.19 12.29 -7.96
CA VAL A 53 -35.24 13.60 -7.30
C VAL A 53 -36.54 14.31 -7.64
N GLU A 54 -36.93 14.33 -8.91
CA GLU A 54 -38.18 14.94 -9.39
C GLU A 54 -39.43 14.21 -8.86
N ALA A 55 -39.42 12.87 -8.86
CA ALA A 55 -40.53 12.05 -8.39
C ALA A 55 -40.78 12.17 -6.88
N LEU A 56 -39.70 12.19 -6.07
CA LEU A 56 -39.77 12.34 -4.62
C LEU A 56 -40.18 13.76 -4.20
N GLY A 57 -39.82 14.77 -5.00
CA GLY A 57 -40.17 16.17 -4.73
C GLY A 57 -41.63 16.52 -5.01
N GLY A 58 -42.31 15.75 -5.88
CA GLY A 58 -43.72 16.01 -6.30
C GLY A 58 -43.89 17.31 -7.09
N PRO A 59 -44.97 17.46 -7.84
CA PRO A 59 -45.21 18.65 -8.66
C PRO A 59 -45.45 19.95 -7.88
N GLU A 60 -45.97 19.85 -6.66
CA GLU A 60 -46.25 21.02 -5.78
C GLU A 60 -45.24 21.22 -4.64
N ARG A 61 -44.47 20.19 -4.32
CA ARG A 61 -43.49 20.24 -3.22
C ARG A 61 -42.11 20.54 -3.76
N ARG A 62 -41.66 21.78 -3.62
CA ARG A 62 -40.25 22.16 -3.96
C ARG A 62 -39.22 21.57 -3.00
N ARG A 63 -39.60 20.59 -2.18
CA ARG A 63 -38.75 19.91 -1.18
C ARG A 63 -38.95 18.42 -1.25
N LEU A 64 -37.87 17.68 -1.12
CA LEU A 64 -37.86 16.23 -0.96
C LEU A 64 -37.19 15.85 0.36
N GLU A 65 -37.52 14.69 0.87
CA GLU A 65 -36.83 14.06 1.98
C GLU A 65 -35.91 12.99 1.45
N CYS A 66 -34.62 13.01 1.86
CA CYS A 66 -33.66 12.00 1.43
C CYS A 66 -34.11 10.60 1.88
N PRO A 67 -34.30 9.61 0.96
CA PRO A 67 -34.79 8.29 1.33
C PRO A 67 -33.81 7.48 2.20
N PHE A 68 -32.55 7.93 2.34
CA PHE A 68 -31.52 7.22 3.09
C PHE A 68 -31.30 7.80 4.49
N CYS A 69 -31.25 9.11 4.63
CA CYS A 69 -30.95 9.78 5.91
C CYS A 69 -32.07 10.69 6.40
N ARG A 70 -33.20 10.77 5.67
CA ARG A 70 -34.41 11.56 6.00
C ARG A 70 -34.16 13.06 6.15
N ARG A 71 -33.02 13.58 5.71
CA ARG A 71 -32.80 15.03 5.70
C ARG A 71 -33.65 15.69 4.62
N PRO A 72 -34.42 16.74 4.96
CA PRO A 72 -35.16 17.50 3.97
C PRO A 72 -34.19 18.34 3.14
N CYS A 73 -34.42 18.43 1.83
CA CYS A 73 -33.69 19.32 0.94
C CYS A 73 -34.59 19.92 -0.14
N GLY A 74 -34.25 21.13 -0.59
CA GLY A 74 -34.92 21.79 -1.70
C GLY A 74 -34.50 21.17 -3.03
N LEU A 75 -35.41 21.10 -4.01
CA LEU A 75 -35.05 20.62 -5.34
C LEU A 75 -33.96 21.47 -6.01
N GLY A 76 -33.97 22.79 -5.75
CA GLY A 76 -32.94 23.72 -6.24
C GLY A 76 -31.58 23.59 -5.56
N GLU A 77 -31.51 22.91 -4.40
CA GLU A 77 -30.27 22.68 -3.66
C GLU A 77 -29.52 21.44 -4.15
N THR A 78 -30.08 20.66 -5.08
CA THR A 78 -29.41 19.50 -5.66
C THR A 78 -28.48 19.93 -6.79
N SER A 79 -27.31 19.33 -6.87
CA SER A 79 -26.32 19.60 -7.91
C SER A 79 -25.99 18.34 -8.72
N ASP A 80 -25.39 18.50 -9.88
CA ASP A 80 -24.88 17.37 -10.65
C ASP A 80 -23.75 16.66 -9.89
N CYS A 81 -23.77 15.33 -9.89
CA CYS A 81 -22.69 14.54 -9.36
C CYS A 81 -21.57 14.43 -10.42
N LEU A 82 -20.72 15.45 -10.48
CA LEU A 82 -19.65 15.53 -11.49
C LEU A 82 -18.73 14.31 -11.50
N PRO A 83 -18.29 13.74 -10.34
CA PRO A 83 -17.46 12.55 -10.36
C PRO A 83 -18.11 11.34 -11.03
N LEU A 84 -19.41 11.11 -10.77
CA LEU A 84 -20.15 10.03 -11.44
C LEU A 84 -20.37 10.31 -12.92
N LEU A 85 -20.59 11.56 -13.31
CA LEU A 85 -20.70 11.93 -14.72
C LEU A 85 -19.41 11.69 -15.49
N GLN A 86 -18.27 12.10 -14.92
CA GLN A 86 -16.95 11.85 -15.49
C GLN A 86 -16.68 10.34 -15.62
N LEU A 87 -17.02 9.55 -14.59
CA LEU A 87 -16.90 8.11 -14.64
C LEU A 87 -17.77 7.48 -15.73
N LEU A 88 -18.99 7.95 -15.90
CA LEU A 88 -19.89 7.48 -16.95
C LEU A 88 -19.39 7.82 -18.37
N GLU A 89 -18.75 8.96 -18.53
CA GLU A 89 -18.09 9.35 -19.80
C GLU A 89 -16.91 8.41 -20.12
N LEU A 90 -16.14 8.02 -19.10
CA LEU A 90 -15.04 7.08 -19.25
C LEU A 90 -15.49 5.65 -19.60
N LEU A 91 -16.64 5.24 -19.07
CA LEU A 91 -17.19 3.88 -19.25
C LEU A 91 -18.18 3.77 -20.42
N GLY A 92 -18.48 4.86 -21.12
CA GLY A 92 -19.43 4.89 -22.25
C GLY A 92 -18.90 4.21 -23.52
N PRO A 93 -19.78 3.66 -24.39
CA PRO A 93 -19.39 2.92 -25.61
C PRO A 93 -18.70 3.77 -26.69
N GLY A 94 -18.42 5.03 -26.46
CA GLY A 94 -17.66 5.95 -27.31
C GLY A 94 -16.60 6.73 -26.57
N GLY A 95 -16.39 6.44 -25.27
CA GLY A 95 -15.35 7.06 -24.50
C GLY A 95 -14.00 6.59 -25.02
N ARG A 96 -13.35 7.44 -25.80
CA ARG A 96 -11.89 7.47 -25.76
C ARG A 96 -11.58 7.68 -24.29
N GLY A 97 -11.04 6.64 -23.63
CA GLY A 97 -10.48 6.82 -22.29
C GLY A 97 -9.67 8.11 -22.34
N PRO A 98 -9.65 8.91 -21.26
CA PRO A 98 -8.84 10.09 -21.28
C PRO A 98 -7.48 9.61 -21.74
N SER A 99 -7.01 10.15 -22.84
CA SER A 99 -5.59 10.26 -23.05
C SER A 99 -5.14 11.03 -21.82
N VAL A 100 -4.74 10.31 -20.80
CA VAL A 100 -4.00 10.83 -19.67
C VAL A 100 -2.93 11.68 -20.32
N LEU A 101 -3.03 12.97 -20.09
CA LEU A 101 -2.09 13.97 -20.60
C LEU A 101 -0.70 13.36 -20.51
N GLY A 102 -0.07 13.27 -21.67
CA GLY A 102 1.13 12.52 -21.89
C GLY A 102 2.24 12.83 -20.91
N GLY A 103 2.43 11.93 -20.01
CA GLY A 103 3.72 11.51 -19.56
C GLY A 103 3.90 10.12 -20.19
N ALA A 104 4.84 10.01 -21.10
CA ALA A 104 5.18 8.76 -21.75
C ALA A 104 5.71 7.76 -20.71
N ALA A 105 4.80 7.06 -20.05
CA ALA A 105 5.07 5.77 -19.48
C ALA A 105 4.58 4.77 -20.52
N GLY A 106 5.51 4.24 -21.29
CA GLY A 106 5.26 3.12 -22.18
C GLY A 106 4.52 2.05 -21.39
N GLY A 107 3.36 1.63 -21.90
CA GLY A 107 2.47 0.67 -21.24
C GLY A 107 3.20 -0.65 -21.01
N ALA A 108 3.96 -0.73 -19.91
CA ALA A 108 4.56 -1.96 -19.46
C ALA A 108 3.42 -2.90 -19.09
N ALA A 109 3.45 -4.10 -19.63
CA ALA A 109 2.53 -5.17 -19.25
C ALA A 109 2.56 -5.37 -17.72
N PRO A 110 1.40 -5.68 -17.10
CA PRO A 110 1.37 -5.90 -15.65
C PRO A 110 2.39 -6.98 -15.26
N PRO A 111 3.08 -6.81 -14.13
CA PRO A 111 4.13 -7.72 -13.71
C PRO A 111 3.55 -9.13 -13.50
N ARG A 112 4.29 -10.16 -13.98
CA ARG A 112 3.88 -11.57 -13.88
C ARG A 112 4.60 -12.26 -12.75
N LEU A 113 3.89 -13.16 -12.07
CA LEU A 113 4.50 -14.02 -11.05
C LEU A 113 5.60 -14.87 -11.70
N ARG A 114 6.83 -14.67 -11.24
CA ARG A 114 8.02 -15.42 -11.70
C ARG A 114 8.38 -16.55 -10.75
N LEU A 115 8.28 -16.30 -9.45
CA LEU A 115 8.76 -17.22 -8.43
C LEU A 115 7.94 -17.05 -7.16
N SER A 116 7.66 -18.17 -6.47
CA SER A 116 7.10 -18.20 -5.13
C SER A 116 8.01 -19.00 -4.22
N LEU A 117 8.34 -18.45 -3.04
CA LEU A 117 9.26 -19.03 -2.06
C LEU A 117 8.53 -19.19 -0.73
N GLY A 118 9.00 -20.12 0.10
CA GLY A 118 8.44 -20.36 1.42
C GLY A 118 7.21 -21.26 1.36
N GLY A 119 6.09 -20.82 1.88
CA GLY A 119 4.88 -21.59 2.08
C GLY A 119 4.80 -22.25 3.45
N TRP A 120 3.68 -22.92 3.71
CA TRP A 120 3.40 -23.63 4.95
C TRP A 120 4.52 -24.62 5.30
N GLY A 121 4.99 -24.57 6.56
CA GLY A 121 6.08 -25.39 7.05
C GLY A 121 7.49 -24.83 6.84
N SER A 122 7.67 -23.85 5.93
CA SER A 122 8.95 -23.16 5.72
C SER A 122 8.99 -21.80 6.41
N LEU A 123 7.98 -20.99 6.21
CA LEU A 123 7.77 -19.72 6.92
C LEU A 123 6.56 -19.85 7.85
N LEU A 124 6.60 -19.22 9.00
CA LEU A 124 5.50 -19.18 9.97
C LEU A 124 5.17 -17.74 10.32
N ASN A 125 3.94 -17.31 10.01
CA ASN A 125 3.50 -15.92 10.23
C ASN A 125 4.57 -14.89 9.82
N PRO A 126 4.96 -14.83 8.55
CA PRO A 126 5.99 -13.89 8.12
C PRO A 126 5.50 -12.45 8.25
N THR A 127 6.37 -11.57 8.76
CA THR A 127 6.04 -10.18 9.13
C THR A 127 6.78 -9.14 8.31
N GLY A 128 7.92 -9.47 7.71
CA GLY A 128 8.71 -8.52 6.94
C GLY A 128 9.59 -9.16 5.87
N VAL A 129 9.83 -8.44 4.79
CA VAL A 129 10.71 -8.82 3.69
C VAL A 129 11.53 -7.62 3.23
N ALA A 130 12.81 -7.83 2.95
CA ALA A 130 13.70 -6.82 2.38
C ALA A 130 14.66 -7.44 1.36
N ALA A 131 15.00 -6.67 0.32
CA ALA A 131 15.91 -7.08 -0.72
C ALA A 131 17.26 -6.38 -0.60
N CYS A 132 18.35 -7.14 -0.74
CA CYS A 132 19.68 -6.59 -0.95
C CYS A 132 19.85 -6.17 -2.41
N ARG A 133 20.03 -4.89 -2.67
CA ARG A 133 20.21 -4.39 -4.04
C ARG A 133 21.50 -4.86 -4.67
N ALA A 134 22.57 -5.04 -3.90
CA ALA A 134 23.87 -5.45 -4.41
C ALA A 134 23.92 -6.95 -4.79
N SER A 135 23.34 -7.83 -3.96
CA SER A 135 23.46 -9.28 -4.12
C SER A 135 22.19 -9.97 -4.64
N GLY A 136 21.05 -9.26 -4.68
CA GLY A 136 19.74 -9.83 -5.00
C GLY A 136 19.19 -10.81 -3.94
N ARG A 137 19.87 -10.94 -2.78
CA ARG A 137 19.38 -11.77 -1.67
C ARG A 137 18.16 -11.14 -1.05
N LEU A 138 17.24 -11.98 -0.54
CA LEU A 138 16.08 -11.56 0.21
C LEU A 138 16.21 -11.99 1.67
N ALA A 139 16.00 -11.08 2.60
CA ALA A 139 15.85 -11.38 4.02
C ALA A 139 14.35 -11.37 4.36
N VAL A 140 13.88 -12.43 5.00
CA VAL A 140 12.49 -12.60 5.46
C VAL A 140 12.51 -12.85 6.95
N VAL A 141 11.68 -12.11 7.69
CA VAL A 141 11.47 -12.31 9.12
C VAL A 141 10.11 -12.92 9.38
N HIS A 142 10.07 -13.88 10.30
CA HIS A 142 8.88 -14.67 10.60
C HIS A 142 8.91 -15.25 12.02
N ASP A 143 7.81 -15.87 12.47
CA ASP A 143 7.66 -16.39 13.84
C ASP A 143 8.10 -17.85 14.01
N GLY A 144 8.91 -18.39 13.12
CA GLY A 144 9.46 -19.74 13.21
C GLY A 144 10.64 -19.85 14.20
N LYS A 145 11.18 -21.06 14.37
CA LYS A 145 12.30 -21.32 15.30
C LYS A 145 13.53 -20.47 14.99
N LYS A 146 13.92 -20.37 13.71
CA LYS A 146 14.89 -19.44 13.19
C LYS A 146 14.14 -18.24 12.62
N ARG A 147 14.31 -17.08 13.20
CA ARG A 147 13.49 -15.88 12.97
C ARG A 147 13.78 -15.16 11.65
N VAL A 148 14.96 -15.39 11.09
CA VAL A 148 15.42 -14.75 9.85
C VAL A 148 15.82 -15.83 8.85
N HIS A 149 15.20 -15.79 7.67
CA HIS A 149 15.59 -16.62 6.53
C HIS A 149 16.17 -15.74 5.43
N VAL A 150 17.30 -16.14 4.87
CA VAL A 150 17.93 -15.49 3.72
C VAL A 150 17.78 -16.39 2.50
N PHE A 151 17.18 -15.84 1.45
CA PHE A 151 17.00 -16.51 0.17
C PHE A 151 17.93 -15.90 -0.89
N GLY A 152 18.46 -16.73 -1.76
CA GLY A 152 19.19 -16.31 -2.93
C GLY A 152 18.29 -15.84 -4.07
N PRO A 153 18.85 -15.23 -5.14
CA PRO A 153 18.08 -14.77 -6.30
C PRO A 153 17.31 -15.87 -7.04
N SER A 154 17.78 -17.13 -6.92
CA SER A 154 17.11 -18.31 -7.47
C SER A 154 15.98 -18.85 -6.60
N GLY A 155 15.80 -18.30 -5.38
CA GLY A 155 14.82 -18.76 -4.41
C GLY A 155 15.31 -19.84 -3.46
N SER A 156 16.55 -20.28 -3.56
CA SER A 156 17.15 -21.22 -2.62
C SER A 156 17.33 -20.55 -1.24
N CYS A 157 16.98 -21.25 -0.15
CA CYS A 157 17.29 -20.78 1.17
C CYS A 157 18.78 -20.95 1.45
N LEU A 158 19.49 -19.82 1.61
CA LEU A 158 20.93 -19.79 1.82
C LEU A 158 21.31 -19.90 3.28
N GLN A 159 20.56 -19.20 4.16
CA GLN A 159 20.87 -19.13 5.59
C GLN A 159 19.61 -18.98 6.43
N ARG A 160 19.70 -19.44 7.69
CA ARG A 160 18.63 -19.30 8.70
C ARG A 160 19.28 -19.01 10.05
N PHE A 161 18.90 -17.91 10.70
CA PHE A 161 19.46 -17.49 11.98
C PHE A 161 18.45 -16.74 12.87
N GLY A 162 18.91 -16.26 14.02
CA GLY A 162 18.10 -15.54 14.98
C GLY A 162 17.14 -16.49 15.70
N GLU A 163 17.60 -17.23 16.71
CA GLU A 163 16.74 -18.07 17.52
C GLU A 163 15.85 -17.25 18.46
N ARG A 164 14.78 -17.84 18.94
CA ARG A 164 13.97 -17.22 19.98
C ARG A 164 14.71 -17.30 21.32
N GLY A 165 15.14 -16.15 21.84
CA GLY A 165 15.87 -16.10 23.08
C GLY A 165 16.32 -14.70 23.45
N ASP A 166 17.21 -14.61 24.43
CA ASP A 166 17.75 -13.37 25.02
C ASP A 166 19.24 -13.15 24.73
N ALA A 167 19.91 -14.10 24.04
CA ALA A 167 21.31 -13.96 23.67
C ALA A 167 21.51 -12.86 22.62
N GLY A 168 22.74 -12.39 22.45
CA GLY A 168 23.06 -11.25 21.58
C GLY A 168 22.64 -11.42 20.11
N ASN A 169 22.62 -12.68 19.64
CA ASN A 169 22.21 -13.03 18.28
C ASN A 169 20.75 -13.53 18.17
N ASP A 170 20.02 -13.56 19.28
CA ASP A 170 18.65 -14.02 19.31
C ASP A 170 17.68 -12.91 18.87
N VAL A 171 16.54 -13.32 18.32
CA VAL A 171 15.44 -12.44 17.92
C VAL A 171 14.15 -12.98 18.56
N LYS A 172 13.56 -12.19 19.47
CA LYS A 172 12.36 -12.60 20.20
C LYS A 172 11.10 -12.57 19.36
N TYR A 173 10.80 -11.38 18.79
CA TYR A 173 9.60 -11.15 18.02
C TYR A 173 9.87 -10.15 16.90
N PRO A 174 10.33 -10.61 15.73
CA PRO A 174 10.64 -9.73 14.62
C PRO A 174 9.36 -9.14 14.03
N LEU A 175 9.34 -7.82 13.84
CA LEU A 175 8.23 -7.08 13.24
C LEU A 175 8.57 -6.56 11.85
N GLY A 176 9.79 -6.07 11.65
CA GLY A 176 10.25 -5.53 10.38
C GLY A 176 11.69 -5.91 10.09
N VAL A 177 12.06 -5.80 8.82
CA VAL A 177 13.41 -6.06 8.34
C VAL A 177 13.79 -5.07 7.25
N ALA A 178 15.04 -4.64 7.25
CA ALA A 178 15.67 -3.90 6.17
C ALA A 178 17.02 -4.53 5.81
N VAL A 179 17.50 -4.28 4.61
CA VAL A 179 18.88 -4.61 4.22
C VAL A 179 19.56 -3.32 3.83
N THR A 180 20.67 -3.02 4.48
CA THR A 180 21.49 -1.84 4.20
C THR A 180 22.24 -1.95 2.88
N ALA A 181 22.67 -0.83 2.32
CA ALA A 181 23.39 -0.83 1.05
C ALA A 181 24.72 -1.60 1.10
N ASP A 182 25.36 -1.64 2.27
CA ASP A 182 26.57 -2.42 2.55
C ASP A 182 26.31 -3.89 2.93
N GLY A 183 25.04 -4.34 2.87
CA GLY A 183 24.70 -5.77 2.94
C GLY A 183 24.44 -6.31 4.35
N HIS A 184 24.04 -5.48 5.32
CA HIS A 184 23.64 -5.96 6.64
C HIS A 184 22.14 -6.12 6.73
N VAL A 185 21.69 -7.19 7.37
CA VAL A 185 20.28 -7.48 7.68
C VAL A 185 19.94 -6.82 9.01
N VAL A 186 19.06 -5.82 9.01
CA VAL A 186 18.61 -5.10 10.20
C VAL A 186 17.19 -5.53 10.53
N VAL A 187 16.95 -5.91 11.78
CA VAL A 187 15.68 -6.46 12.28
C VAL A 187 15.13 -5.58 13.39
N ALA A 188 13.88 -5.18 13.30
CA ALA A 188 13.15 -4.61 14.42
C ALA A 188 12.57 -5.73 15.28
N ASP A 189 13.04 -5.85 16.50
CA ASP A 189 12.62 -6.87 17.46
C ASP A 189 11.71 -6.23 18.51
N GLY A 190 10.39 -6.39 18.32
CA GLY A 190 9.37 -5.89 19.26
C GLY A 190 9.37 -6.64 20.60
N GLY A 191 9.95 -7.83 20.65
CA GLY A 191 9.96 -8.66 21.86
C GLY A 191 10.93 -8.20 22.93
N ASP A 192 12.04 -7.58 22.55
CA ASP A 192 12.99 -6.96 23.48
C ASP A 192 13.21 -5.44 23.22
N ARG A 193 12.35 -4.86 22.38
CA ARG A 193 12.33 -3.42 22.06
C ARG A 193 13.64 -2.92 21.47
N SER A 194 14.23 -3.69 20.57
CA SER A 194 15.55 -3.40 20.01
C SER A 194 15.55 -3.39 18.49
N VAL A 195 16.60 -2.77 17.94
CA VAL A 195 16.98 -2.91 16.53
C VAL A 195 18.30 -3.64 16.48
N LYS A 196 18.34 -4.79 15.79
CA LYS A 196 19.49 -5.68 15.70
C LYS A 196 19.99 -5.76 14.27
N ALA A 197 21.31 -5.79 14.10
CA ALA A 197 21.93 -5.97 12.79
C ALA A 197 22.78 -7.23 12.75
N PHE A 198 22.77 -7.88 11.59
CA PHE A 198 23.48 -9.13 11.32
C PHE A 198 24.16 -9.04 9.95
N ASP A 199 25.23 -9.76 9.76
CA ASP A 199 25.69 -10.08 8.42
C ASP A 199 24.79 -11.16 7.78
N PHE A 200 25.00 -11.48 6.50
CA PHE A 200 24.20 -12.52 5.83
C PHE A 200 24.50 -13.95 6.32
N ASP A 201 25.56 -14.15 7.08
CA ASP A 201 25.86 -15.44 7.72
C ASP A 201 25.17 -15.59 9.09
N GLY A 202 24.48 -14.53 9.54
CA GLY A 202 23.74 -14.51 10.78
C GLY A 202 24.57 -14.18 12.00
N ARG A 203 25.76 -13.60 11.83
CA ARG A 203 26.55 -13.08 12.96
C ARG A 203 25.99 -11.72 13.34
N GLY A 204 25.59 -11.58 14.59
CA GLY A 204 25.13 -10.29 15.12
C GLY A 204 26.28 -9.30 15.18
N THR A 205 26.05 -8.14 14.56
CA THR A 205 27.06 -7.06 14.53
C THR A 205 26.69 -5.92 15.48
N LEU A 206 25.41 -5.58 15.63
CA LEU A 206 24.94 -4.46 16.43
C LEU A 206 23.59 -4.80 17.09
N ALA A 207 23.39 -4.35 18.32
CA ALA A 207 22.08 -4.34 18.98
C ALA A 207 21.87 -3.00 19.68
N VAL A 208 20.83 -2.26 19.27
CA VAL A 208 20.43 -0.98 19.86
C VAL A 208 19.14 -1.21 20.66
N ARG A 209 19.23 -1.11 21.98
CA ARG A 209 18.13 -1.39 22.93
C ARG A 209 17.55 -0.16 23.57
N GLU A 210 18.28 0.94 23.57
CA GLU A 210 17.86 2.18 24.22
C GLU A 210 17.08 3.06 23.26
N GLY A 211 16.01 3.70 23.76
CA GLY A 211 15.25 4.71 23.04
C GLY A 211 14.03 4.22 22.27
N PHE A 212 13.76 2.92 22.21
CA PHE A 212 12.59 2.37 21.54
C PHE A 212 11.54 1.83 22.53
N CYS A 213 10.26 2.14 22.25
CA CYS A 213 9.11 1.56 22.95
C CYS A 213 8.59 0.31 22.22
N LEU A 214 8.35 0.43 20.91
CA LEU A 214 7.94 -0.67 20.05
C LEU A 214 8.44 -0.43 18.61
N PRO A 215 9.72 -0.73 18.31
CA PRO A 215 10.24 -0.59 16.96
C PRO A 215 9.50 -1.55 16.02
N TRP A 216 9.04 -1.05 14.86
CA TRP A 216 8.19 -1.83 13.97
C TRP A 216 8.74 -1.93 12.56
N GLY A 217 8.56 -0.91 11.74
CA GLY A 217 9.00 -0.89 10.35
C GLY A 217 10.40 -0.33 10.19
N LEU A 218 11.12 -0.86 9.23
CA LEU A 218 12.46 -0.43 8.89
C LEU A 218 12.57 -0.06 7.42
N GLY A 219 13.27 1.04 7.10
CA GLY A 219 13.58 1.47 5.75
C GLY A 219 15.04 1.87 5.63
N ALA A 220 15.83 1.16 4.81
CA ALA A 220 17.22 1.51 4.58
C ALA A 220 17.34 2.71 3.63
N THR A 221 18.29 3.61 3.91
CA THR A 221 18.66 4.71 3.03
C THR A 221 19.86 4.34 2.14
N PRO A 222 20.09 5.05 1.03
CA PRO A 222 21.28 4.84 0.20
C PRO A 222 22.60 5.04 0.95
N GLU A 223 22.59 5.90 1.99
CA GLU A 223 23.75 6.23 2.82
C GLU A 223 24.02 5.21 3.94
N CYS A 224 23.36 4.05 3.90
CA CYS A 224 23.41 2.99 4.92
C CYS A 224 22.82 3.38 6.28
N ASP A 225 22.03 4.46 6.37
CA ASP A 225 21.21 4.72 7.55
C ASP A 225 19.93 3.87 7.52
N VAL A 226 19.30 3.72 8.68
CA VAL A 226 18.03 3.01 8.79
C VAL A 226 16.97 3.89 9.44
N MET A 227 15.86 4.11 8.73
CA MET A 227 14.66 4.72 9.30
C MET A 227 13.90 3.67 10.09
N VAL A 228 13.54 4.01 11.32
CA VAL A 228 12.86 3.11 12.27
C VAL A 228 11.57 3.75 12.73
N THR A 229 10.43 3.11 12.47
CA THR A 229 9.16 3.53 13.07
C THR A 229 9.01 2.92 14.47
N ASP A 230 8.58 3.72 15.43
CA ASP A 230 8.19 3.25 16.75
C ASP A 230 6.68 3.42 16.93
N ALA A 231 5.98 2.31 16.92
CA ALA A 231 4.52 2.30 16.88
C ALA A 231 3.88 2.76 18.20
N GLU A 232 4.53 2.52 19.34
CA GLU A 232 4.04 2.91 20.66
C GLU A 232 4.43 4.36 20.98
N ALA A 233 5.69 4.75 20.71
CA ALA A 233 6.16 6.12 20.90
C ALA A 233 5.53 7.12 19.90
N GLY A 234 4.92 6.64 18.82
CA GLY A 234 4.40 7.50 17.75
C GLY A 234 5.51 8.30 17.06
N ALA A 235 6.63 7.67 16.79
CA ALA A 235 7.86 8.32 16.38
C ALA A 235 8.51 7.66 15.16
N LEU A 236 9.32 8.45 14.46
CA LEU A 236 10.24 7.99 13.43
C LEU A 236 11.64 8.41 13.81
N TYR A 237 12.54 7.45 13.83
CA TYR A 237 13.97 7.65 14.14
C TYR A 237 14.81 7.42 12.89
N ARG A 238 15.97 8.10 12.83
CA ARG A 238 17.06 7.81 11.90
C ARG A 238 18.22 7.22 12.70
N LEU A 239 18.59 6.00 12.39
CA LEU A 239 19.67 5.26 13.02
C LEU A 239 20.86 5.24 12.07
N THR A 240 21.94 5.89 12.47
CA THR A 240 23.22 5.95 11.77
C THR A 240 24.24 5.09 12.51
N ALA A 241 24.81 4.11 11.84
CA ALA A 241 25.78 3.17 12.43
C ALA A 241 26.83 2.72 11.42
N ASP A 242 27.94 2.24 11.94
CA ASP A 242 28.89 1.41 11.20
C ASP A 242 28.53 -0.06 11.51
N PHE A 243 27.67 -0.63 10.66
CA PHE A 243 27.12 -1.97 10.89
C PHE A 243 28.21 -3.05 10.85
N GLY A 244 29.23 -2.89 9.99
CA GLY A 244 30.34 -3.83 9.90
C GLY A 244 31.23 -3.84 11.14
N LYS A 245 31.40 -2.69 11.79
CA LYS A 245 32.16 -2.56 13.06
C LYS A 245 31.29 -2.66 14.30
N GLY A 246 29.98 -2.84 14.14
CA GLY A 246 29.04 -2.92 15.26
C GLY A 246 28.97 -1.67 16.11
N ARG A 247 29.14 -0.49 15.53
CA ARG A 247 29.20 0.77 16.27
C ARG A 247 28.07 1.73 15.90
N LEU A 248 27.19 1.96 16.86
CA LEU A 248 26.19 3.01 16.77
C LEU A 248 26.88 4.39 16.76
N LYS A 249 26.57 5.21 15.74
CA LYS A 249 27.02 6.61 15.65
C LYS A 249 25.98 7.55 16.23
N LYS A 250 24.70 7.36 15.82
CA LYS A 250 23.60 8.22 16.23
C LYS A 250 22.26 7.52 16.09
N CYS A 251 21.38 7.74 17.08
CA CYS A 251 19.95 7.45 16.95
C CYS A 251 19.19 8.76 17.15
N GLN A 252 18.60 9.30 16.09
CA GLN A 252 17.98 10.62 16.10
C GLN A 252 16.48 10.52 15.86
N LEU A 253 15.69 11.14 16.75
CA LEU A 253 14.27 11.38 16.51
C LEU A 253 14.13 12.39 15.37
N VAL A 254 13.50 12.00 14.26
CA VAL A 254 13.27 12.87 13.09
C VAL A 254 11.82 13.32 12.97
N ARG A 255 10.86 12.53 13.48
CA ARG A 255 9.46 12.90 13.57
C ARG A 255 8.81 12.31 14.82
N SER A 256 7.90 13.07 15.42
CA SER A 256 7.05 12.67 16.53
C SER A 256 5.59 12.92 16.22
N LYS A 257 4.70 12.56 17.11
CA LYS A 257 3.24 12.73 16.99
C LYS A 257 2.66 11.99 15.78
N LEU A 258 3.22 10.84 15.45
CA LEU A 258 2.68 9.91 14.48
C LEU A 258 1.68 8.96 15.17
N SER A 259 0.67 8.50 14.45
CA SER A 259 -0.35 7.61 14.99
C SER A 259 0.00 6.15 14.72
N SER A 260 0.65 5.48 15.70
CA SER A 260 1.07 4.08 15.58
C SER A 260 1.73 3.77 14.21
N PRO A 261 2.86 4.43 13.88
CA PRO A 261 3.53 4.24 12.59
C PRO A 261 4.11 2.82 12.51
N ARG A 262 3.85 2.10 11.42
CA ARG A 262 4.30 0.71 11.24
C ARG A 262 5.09 0.51 9.97
N GLY A 263 4.58 0.96 8.81
CA GLY A 263 5.32 0.87 7.55
C GLY A 263 6.20 2.09 7.31
N VAL A 264 7.39 1.87 6.75
CA VAL A 264 8.26 2.96 6.27
C VAL A 264 9.04 2.50 5.04
N ALA A 265 9.16 3.39 4.06
CA ALA A 265 10.04 3.21 2.92
C ALA A 265 10.78 4.50 2.59
N VAL A 266 11.98 4.37 2.06
CA VAL A 266 12.82 5.50 1.60
C VAL A 266 13.02 5.38 0.10
N CYS A 267 12.75 6.45 -0.62
CA CYS A 267 13.00 6.51 -2.05
C CYS A 267 14.51 6.53 -2.32
N PRO A 268 15.05 5.58 -3.09
CA PRO A 268 16.49 5.51 -3.30
C PRO A 268 17.04 6.63 -4.18
N SER A 269 16.22 7.27 -5.00
CA SER A 269 16.63 8.34 -5.91
C SER A 269 16.44 9.74 -5.31
N SER A 270 15.32 10.00 -4.65
CA SER A 270 14.98 11.33 -4.11
C SER A 270 15.22 11.48 -2.60
N GLY A 271 15.40 10.37 -1.88
CA GLY A 271 15.45 10.38 -0.42
C GLY A 271 14.11 10.63 0.26
N ALA A 272 13.02 10.75 -0.49
CA ALA A 272 11.68 10.90 0.07
C ALA A 272 11.31 9.72 0.96
N VAL A 273 10.59 10.00 2.05
CA VAL A 273 10.21 8.99 3.05
C VAL A 273 8.70 8.88 3.13
N VAL A 274 8.19 7.67 3.03
CA VAL A 274 6.76 7.38 3.25
C VAL A 274 6.59 6.61 4.54
N VAL A 275 5.64 7.04 5.37
CA VAL A 275 5.28 6.38 6.64
C VAL A 275 3.81 6.00 6.60
N ILE A 276 3.50 4.75 6.94
CA ILE A 276 2.13 4.26 7.14
C ILE A 276 1.78 4.30 8.61
N GLU A 277 0.76 5.08 8.95
CA GLU A 277 0.17 5.18 10.26
C GLU A 277 -1.06 4.28 10.38
N HIS A 278 -1.26 3.67 11.55
CA HIS A 278 -2.46 2.92 11.88
C HIS A 278 -3.34 3.71 12.84
N LEU A 279 -4.51 4.13 12.37
CA LEU A 279 -5.42 4.98 13.13
C LEU A 279 -6.37 4.13 13.95
N LYS A 280 -6.48 4.43 15.26
CA LYS A 280 -7.54 3.86 16.11
C LYS A 280 -8.85 4.59 15.78
N THR A 281 -9.81 3.89 15.20
CA THR A 281 -11.15 4.45 14.97
C THR A 281 -12.08 4.07 16.12
N LYS A 282 -12.86 5.03 16.60
CA LYS A 282 -13.93 4.78 17.58
C LYS A 282 -15.12 4.15 16.83
N GLY A 283 -15.32 2.83 16.97
CA GLY A 283 -16.47 2.11 16.40
C GLY A 283 -16.18 0.64 16.07
N PRO A 284 -17.19 -0.21 15.98
CA PRO A 284 -17.02 -1.61 15.64
C PRO A 284 -16.53 -1.75 14.19
N GLY A 285 -15.37 -2.34 14.01
CA GLY A 285 -14.81 -2.73 12.71
C GLY A 285 -13.86 -1.73 12.04
N GLY A 286 -13.32 -0.73 12.74
CA GLY A 286 -12.62 0.36 12.11
C GLY A 286 -11.12 0.46 12.35
N CYS A 287 -10.29 -0.40 11.76
CA CYS A 287 -8.90 -0.01 11.50
C CYS A 287 -8.86 0.82 10.21
N SER A 288 -8.23 1.99 10.24
CA SER A 288 -7.91 2.78 9.07
C SER A 288 -6.42 3.07 9.03
N THR A 289 -5.90 3.29 7.85
CA THR A 289 -4.49 3.63 7.66
C THR A 289 -4.38 5.01 7.04
N ARG A 290 -3.28 5.69 7.34
CA ARG A 290 -2.89 6.96 6.76
C ARG A 290 -1.46 6.88 6.28
N MET A 291 -1.23 7.39 5.10
CA MET A 291 0.10 7.54 4.54
C MET A 291 0.54 9.01 4.68
N LYS A 292 1.73 9.23 5.21
CA LYS A 292 2.42 10.52 5.21
C LYS A 292 3.66 10.44 4.36
N ILE A 293 3.84 11.44 3.50
CA ILE A 293 4.97 11.55 2.58
C ILE A 293 5.82 12.73 3.03
N PHE A 294 7.09 12.49 3.24
CA PHE A 294 8.08 13.49 3.62
C PHE A 294 9.15 13.60 2.52
N SER A 295 9.68 14.79 2.32
CA SER A 295 10.89 15.01 1.53
C SER A 295 12.13 14.47 2.25
N ALA A 296 13.28 14.48 1.61
CA ALA A 296 14.56 14.02 2.18
C ALA A 296 14.97 14.77 3.45
N ASP A 297 14.63 16.05 3.55
CA ASP A 297 14.84 16.91 4.74
C ASP A 297 13.74 16.73 5.80
N MET A 298 12.85 15.75 5.60
CA MET A 298 11.74 15.42 6.49
C MET A 298 10.63 16.47 6.57
N THR A 299 10.49 17.36 5.58
CA THR A 299 9.33 18.23 5.43
C THR A 299 8.12 17.40 4.96
N LEU A 300 6.95 17.57 5.57
CA LEU A 300 5.72 16.89 5.13
C LEU A 300 5.27 17.48 3.80
N ILE A 301 5.26 16.69 2.73
CA ILE A 301 4.86 17.08 1.37
C ILE A 301 3.52 16.51 0.95
N GLY A 302 3.06 15.45 1.59
CA GLY A 302 1.77 14.85 1.27
C GLY A 302 1.22 14.00 2.42
N GLN A 303 -0.11 13.91 2.46
CA GLN A 303 -0.81 13.03 3.38
C GLN A 303 -2.06 12.48 2.72
N MET A 304 -2.30 11.20 2.87
CA MET A 304 -3.48 10.51 2.35
C MET A 304 -3.98 9.52 3.39
N ASP A 305 -5.25 9.59 3.71
CA ASP A 305 -5.90 8.59 4.56
C ASP A 305 -6.77 7.63 3.73
N SER A 306 -7.18 6.55 4.35
CA SER A 306 -8.04 5.55 3.71
C SER A 306 -9.39 6.13 3.24
N PHE A 307 -9.83 7.25 3.80
CA PHE A 307 -11.05 7.95 3.36
C PHE A 307 -10.86 8.61 2.01
N GLY A 308 -9.73 9.32 1.80
CA GLY A 308 -9.39 9.90 0.49
C GLY A 308 -9.27 8.84 -0.61
N LEU A 309 -8.72 7.66 -0.26
CA LEU A 309 -8.65 6.52 -1.16
C LEU A 309 -10.04 5.92 -1.46
N ASN A 310 -10.96 5.93 -0.49
CA ASN A 310 -12.33 5.42 -0.67
C ASN A 310 -13.21 6.28 -1.60
N LEU A 311 -12.82 7.53 -1.89
CA LEU A 311 -13.51 8.34 -2.90
C LEU A 311 -13.27 7.81 -4.32
N VAL A 312 -12.17 7.12 -4.54
CA VAL A 312 -11.78 6.53 -5.83
C VAL A 312 -12.12 5.04 -5.90
N PHE A 313 -12.05 4.34 -4.75
CA PHE A 313 -12.36 2.92 -4.65
C PHE A 313 -13.59 2.67 -3.78
N PRO A 314 -14.50 1.78 -4.21
CA PRO A 314 -15.68 1.41 -3.45
C PRO A 314 -15.37 0.59 -2.18
N SER A 315 -14.17 0.04 -2.08
CA SER A 315 -13.71 -0.77 -0.96
C SER A 315 -12.70 0.02 -0.12
N LYS A 316 -12.79 -0.15 1.20
CA LYS A 316 -11.85 0.42 2.16
C LYS A 316 -10.46 -0.15 1.91
N ILE A 317 -9.48 0.69 1.60
CA ILE A 317 -8.09 0.30 1.46
C ILE A 317 -7.45 0.22 2.85
N TYR A 318 -6.77 -0.90 3.11
CA TYR A 318 -6.00 -1.12 4.32
C TYR A 318 -4.55 -1.45 3.94
N THR A 319 -3.69 -0.45 4.07
CA THR A 319 -2.28 -0.54 3.68
C THR A 319 -1.43 -1.02 4.85
N THR A 320 -0.68 -2.09 4.66
CA THR A 320 0.24 -2.65 5.67
C THR A 320 1.71 -2.41 5.33
N ALA A 321 2.04 -2.35 4.04
CA ALA A 321 3.40 -2.16 3.56
C ALA A 321 3.48 -1.16 2.42
N VAL A 322 4.65 -0.52 2.30
CA VAL A 322 4.97 0.45 1.27
C VAL A 322 6.40 0.22 0.77
N ALA A 323 6.62 0.45 -0.51
CA ALA A 323 7.93 0.43 -1.15
C ALA A 323 7.99 1.49 -2.25
N PHE A 324 9.19 1.79 -2.72
CA PHE A 324 9.42 2.58 -3.92
C PHE A 324 9.98 1.68 -5.03
N ASP A 325 9.47 1.84 -6.22
CA ASP A 325 10.07 1.26 -7.41
C ASP A 325 11.33 2.04 -7.86
N LYS A 326 11.95 1.63 -8.97
CA LYS A 326 13.16 2.32 -9.48
C LYS A 326 12.88 3.70 -10.04
N GLU A 327 11.65 3.98 -10.48
CA GLU A 327 11.20 5.27 -10.99
C GLU A 327 10.85 6.25 -9.87
N GLY A 328 10.82 5.81 -8.61
CA GLY A 328 10.44 6.60 -7.44
C GLY A 328 8.93 6.65 -7.23
N CYS A 329 8.15 5.75 -7.83
CA CYS A 329 6.73 5.63 -7.59
C CYS A 329 6.47 4.91 -6.26
N ILE A 330 5.49 5.39 -5.51
CA ILE A 330 5.02 4.77 -4.27
C ILE A 330 4.16 3.56 -4.62
N VAL A 331 4.48 2.41 -4.06
CA VAL A 331 3.73 1.17 -4.21
C VAL A 331 3.30 0.67 -2.85
N VAL A 332 2.04 0.30 -2.71
CA VAL A 332 1.43 -0.13 -1.44
C VAL A 332 0.70 -1.46 -1.57
N THR A 333 0.60 -2.17 -0.46
CA THR A 333 -0.34 -3.29 -0.33
C THR A 333 -1.74 -2.80 0.00
N ASP A 334 -2.76 -3.46 -0.53
CA ASP A 334 -4.13 -3.38 -0.04
C ASP A 334 -4.59 -4.77 0.42
N VAL A 335 -4.69 -4.92 1.72
CA VAL A 335 -5.11 -6.19 2.33
C VAL A 335 -6.59 -6.48 2.07
N CYS A 336 -7.44 -5.45 2.05
CA CYS A 336 -8.87 -5.61 1.83
C CYS A 336 -9.18 -6.14 0.43
N SER A 337 -8.49 -5.64 -0.59
CA SER A 337 -8.64 -6.09 -1.98
C SER A 337 -7.65 -7.19 -2.37
N GLN A 338 -6.77 -7.61 -1.44
CA GLN A 338 -5.72 -8.61 -1.70
C GLN A 338 -4.86 -8.24 -2.91
N ALA A 339 -4.43 -6.98 -2.96
CA ALA A 339 -3.81 -6.37 -4.12
C ALA A 339 -2.53 -5.61 -3.79
N VAL A 340 -1.75 -5.30 -4.82
CA VAL A 340 -0.66 -4.32 -4.77
C VAL A 340 -0.96 -3.22 -5.79
N ILE A 341 -0.83 -1.97 -5.35
CA ILE A 341 -1.25 -0.79 -6.09
C ILE A 341 -0.08 0.20 -6.19
N CYS A 342 0.18 0.72 -7.38
CA CYS A 342 1.06 1.87 -7.59
C CYS A 342 0.26 3.16 -7.46
N LEU A 343 0.77 4.10 -6.67
CA LEU A 343 0.16 5.41 -6.39
C LEU A 343 0.83 6.58 -7.16
N GLY A 344 1.86 6.30 -7.98
CA GLY A 344 2.64 7.32 -8.66
C GLY A 344 3.73 7.94 -7.80
N LYS A 345 4.33 9.02 -8.27
CA LYS A 345 5.43 9.71 -7.57
C LYS A 345 4.90 10.61 -6.45
N PRO A 346 5.74 10.91 -5.43
CA PRO A 346 5.37 11.78 -4.32
C PRO A 346 4.84 13.16 -4.71
N GLU A 347 5.33 13.72 -5.82
CA GLU A 347 4.98 15.03 -6.34
C GLU A 347 3.72 15.00 -7.22
N GLU A 348 3.35 13.83 -7.71
CA GLU A 348 2.16 13.61 -8.53
C GLU A 348 1.01 13.20 -7.62
N PHE A 349 -0.19 13.73 -7.89
CA PHE A 349 -1.36 13.26 -7.16
C PHE A 349 -1.61 11.79 -7.48
N PRO A 350 -2.12 10.97 -6.52
CA PRO A 350 -2.13 9.53 -6.64
C PRO A 350 -2.80 9.05 -7.92
N VAL A 351 -1.99 8.38 -8.73
CA VAL A 351 -2.44 7.59 -9.86
C VAL A 351 -2.63 6.16 -9.34
N PHE A 352 -3.83 5.62 -9.43
CA PHE A 352 -4.12 4.28 -8.91
C PHE A 352 -3.98 3.25 -10.02
N THR A 353 -2.82 2.59 -10.08
CA THR A 353 -2.58 1.51 -11.04
C THR A 353 -2.42 0.19 -10.30
N PRO A 354 -3.37 -0.76 -10.44
CA PRO A 354 -3.20 -2.10 -9.89
C PRO A 354 -2.02 -2.81 -10.56
N LEU A 355 -1.04 -3.23 -9.76
CA LEU A 355 0.10 -4.03 -10.24
C LEU A 355 -0.19 -5.53 -10.11
N VAL A 356 -0.74 -5.96 -8.96
CA VAL A 356 -1.13 -7.33 -8.69
C VAL A 356 -2.54 -7.32 -8.11
N SER A 357 -3.48 -7.99 -8.74
CA SER A 357 -4.90 -8.04 -8.36
C SER A 357 -5.41 -9.46 -8.08
N HIS A 358 -4.55 -10.49 -8.20
CA HIS A 358 -4.95 -11.87 -7.95
C HIS A 358 -3.79 -12.68 -7.36
N GLY A 359 -4.11 -13.80 -6.71
CA GLY A 359 -3.12 -14.73 -6.18
C GLY A 359 -2.45 -14.26 -4.89
N LEU A 360 -2.99 -13.23 -4.23
CA LEU A 360 -2.61 -12.80 -2.90
C LEU A 360 -3.74 -13.15 -1.91
N SER A 361 -3.37 -13.49 -0.67
CA SER A 361 -4.31 -13.79 0.41
C SER A 361 -4.27 -12.70 1.50
N TYR A 362 -3.08 -12.37 2.00
CA TYR A 362 -2.89 -11.35 3.03
C TYR A 362 -1.51 -10.68 2.86
N PRO A 363 -1.34 -9.76 1.88
CA PRO A 363 -0.05 -9.13 1.61
C PRO A 363 0.35 -8.17 2.73
N VAL A 364 1.49 -8.43 3.40
CA VAL A 364 1.97 -7.66 4.57
C VAL A 364 3.31 -7.00 4.37
N GLY A 365 4.08 -7.38 3.36
CA GLY A 365 5.41 -6.83 3.09
C GLY A 365 5.63 -6.56 1.62
N LEU A 366 6.38 -5.51 1.32
CA LEU A 366 6.77 -5.09 -0.03
C LEU A 366 8.22 -4.69 -0.08
N THR A 367 8.89 -5.07 -1.15
CA THR A 367 10.20 -4.51 -1.52
C THR A 367 10.43 -4.66 -3.02
N TYR A 368 11.44 -3.98 -3.53
CA TYR A 368 11.91 -4.13 -4.91
C TYR A 368 13.35 -4.58 -4.94
N THR A 369 13.66 -5.48 -5.88
CA THR A 369 15.03 -5.86 -6.19
C THR A 369 15.71 -4.82 -7.07
N ALA A 370 17.03 -4.91 -7.25
CA ALA A 370 17.78 -3.96 -8.10
C ALA A 370 17.31 -3.93 -9.56
N ASN A 371 16.83 -5.04 -10.09
CA ASN A 371 16.26 -5.14 -11.44
C ASN A 371 14.76 -4.80 -11.50
N ASN A 372 14.25 -4.08 -10.49
CA ASN A 372 12.85 -3.65 -10.40
C ASN A 372 11.83 -4.80 -10.37
N SER A 373 12.20 -5.98 -9.92
CA SER A 373 11.21 -7.02 -9.63
C SER A 373 10.50 -6.70 -8.32
N LEU A 374 9.17 -6.73 -8.36
CA LEU A 374 8.31 -6.53 -7.19
C LEU A 374 8.32 -7.80 -6.34
N VAL A 375 8.63 -7.66 -5.06
CA VAL A 375 8.60 -8.75 -4.07
C VAL A 375 7.49 -8.48 -3.08
N VAL A 376 6.57 -9.42 -2.96
CA VAL A 376 5.41 -9.34 -2.06
C VAL A 376 5.50 -10.45 -1.04
N LEU A 377 5.46 -10.09 0.25
CA LEU A 377 5.31 -11.04 1.34
C LEU A 377 3.83 -11.24 1.63
N ASP A 378 3.36 -12.45 1.46
CA ASP A 378 1.97 -12.85 1.70
C ASP A 378 1.91 -13.73 2.94
N SER A 379 1.39 -13.19 4.05
CA SER A 379 1.28 -13.95 5.29
C SER A 379 0.08 -14.89 5.30
N GLY A 380 -0.87 -14.73 4.38
CA GLY A 380 -2.04 -15.60 4.29
C GLY A 380 -1.71 -17.00 3.77
N ASP A 381 -0.74 -17.13 2.88
CA ASP A 381 -0.22 -18.41 2.40
C ASP A 381 1.23 -18.69 2.83
N HIS A 382 1.80 -17.82 3.67
CA HIS A 382 3.14 -17.92 4.23
C HIS A 382 4.26 -17.90 3.16
N SER A 383 4.06 -17.16 2.07
CA SER A 383 4.97 -17.15 0.94
C SER A 383 5.52 -15.77 0.61
N VAL A 384 6.63 -15.77 -0.11
CA VAL A 384 7.18 -14.59 -0.81
C VAL A 384 6.97 -14.79 -2.29
N LYS A 385 6.31 -13.85 -2.93
CA LYS A 385 5.99 -13.88 -4.36
C LYS A 385 6.80 -12.81 -5.09
N ILE A 386 7.49 -13.20 -6.15
CA ILE A 386 8.34 -12.32 -6.95
C ILE A 386 7.70 -12.15 -8.32
N TYR A 387 7.42 -10.90 -8.66
CA TYR A 387 6.84 -10.51 -9.93
C TYR A 387 7.85 -9.69 -10.73
N SER A 388 7.94 -9.95 -12.04
CA SER A 388 8.76 -9.15 -12.95
C SER A 388 7.92 -8.68 -14.13
N SER A 389 8.25 -7.48 -14.62
CA SER A 389 7.78 -7.02 -15.93
C SER A 389 8.30 -7.96 -17.00
N ALA A 390 7.50 -8.21 -18.01
CA ALA A 390 7.87 -9.06 -19.15
C ALA A 390 9.00 -8.44 -19.97
#